data_7c944bf99bae1e4cccdb28cf966caa0a
#
_entry.id   7c944bf99bae1e4cccdb28cf966caa0a
#
_cell.length_a   1.000
_cell.length_b   1.000
_cell.length_c   1.000
_cell.angle_alpha   90.00
_cell.angle_beta   90.00
_cell.angle_gamma   90.00
#
_symmetry.space_group_name_H-M   'P 1'
#
loop_
_entity.id
_entity.type
_entity.pdbx_description
1 polymer ?
#
loop_
_entity_poly.entity_id
_entity_poly.type
_entity_poly.pdbx_seq_one_letter_code
_entity_poly.pdbx_strand_id
1 'polypeptide(L)'
;IFTIATIAVPVLTLNIMDAVMRFNLDKGVNHDEITKIGIVILLAAIIIGAVLIPISNGISSLSDLSLFIYFYCISSATSQIFLCDLRGKELLVQYSIGNILNTLLIAAFNIVFLLFFKWGIRGYLLAYSFANFIVSLYAFVVGKVYHSFFSKINKSKMNEMIKYSVVLIPNSFMWWIMNSSDHLMVTSMVGVAANGIYAISYKLPTLISTFTGIFNQAWSY
;
A
#
# COMPACT_ATOMS: atom_id res chain seq x y z
N ILE A 1 -9.57 -11.13 6.05
CA ILE A 1 -8.09 -11.26 5.96
C ILE A 1 -7.50 -10.12 5.14
N PHE A 2 -7.91 -9.92 3.89
CA PHE A 2 -7.42 -8.82 3.05
C PHE A 2 -7.64 -7.44 3.69
N THR A 3 -8.80 -7.21 4.27
CA THR A 3 -9.18 -5.98 4.98
C THR A 3 -8.23 -5.68 6.16
N ILE A 4 -7.80 -6.72 6.88
CA ILE A 4 -6.81 -6.59 7.97
C ILE A 4 -5.43 -6.24 7.39
N ALA A 5 -5.05 -6.88 6.29
CA ALA A 5 -3.77 -6.64 5.65
C ALA A 5 -3.65 -5.20 5.11
N THR A 6 -4.75 -4.62 4.60
CA THR A 6 -4.74 -3.23 4.08
C THR A 6 -4.54 -2.18 5.17
N ILE A 7 -5.02 -2.41 6.40
CA ILE A 7 -4.76 -1.49 7.51
C ILE A 7 -3.38 -1.69 8.13
N ALA A 8 -2.84 -2.92 8.03
CA ALA A 8 -1.52 -3.20 8.58
C ALA A 8 -0.41 -2.38 7.89
N VAL A 9 -0.53 -2.10 6.59
CA VAL A 9 0.47 -1.34 5.83
C VAL A 9 0.67 0.07 6.38
N PRO A 10 -0.35 0.96 6.48
CA PRO A 10 -0.19 2.30 7.04
C PRO A 10 0.31 2.30 8.49
N VAL A 11 -0.13 1.34 9.30
CA VAL A 11 0.27 1.24 10.71
C VAL A 11 1.74 0.85 10.84
N LEU A 12 2.17 -0.20 10.13
CA LEU A 12 3.55 -0.70 10.17
C LEU A 12 4.55 0.31 9.60
N THR A 13 4.17 1.02 8.54
CA THR A 13 5.03 2.02 7.89
C THR A 13 4.87 3.42 8.48
N LEU A 14 4.07 3.59 9.54
CA LEU A 14 3.71 4.89 10.11
C LEU A 14 3.17 5.87 9.06
N ASN A 15 2.53 5.34 8.02
CA ASN A 15 2.01 6.13 6.88
C ASN A 15 3.07 7.03 6.19
N ILE A 16 4.35 6.61 6.20
CA ILE A 16 5.49 7.41 5.72
C ILE A 16 5.39 7.77 4.24
N MET A 17 4.61 7.02 3.46
CA MET A 17 4.40 7.27 2.03
C MET A 17 3.87 8.69 1.76
N ASP A 18 2.95 9.18 2.60
CA ASP A 18 2.38 10.53 2.46
C ASP A 18 3.41 11.61 2.79
N ALA A 19 4.28 11.37 3.79
CA ALA A 19 5.39 12.28 4.06
C ALA A 19 6.40 12.28 2.92
N VAL A 20 6.79 11.12 2.38
CA VAL A 20 7.70 11.05 1.22
C VAL A 20 7.16 11.88 0.06
N MET A 21 5.88 11.73 -0.25
CA MET A 21 5.23 12.54 -1.28
C MET A 21 5.26 14.04 -0.92
N ARG A 22 4.77 14.41 0.26
CA ARG A 22 4.63 15.82 0.68
C ARG A 22 5.96 16.56 0.73
N PHE A 23 6.98 15.94 1.33
CA PHE A 23 8.29 16.58 1.49
C PHE A 23 9.11 16.61 0.20
N ASN A 24 8.85 15.72 -0.75
CA ASN A 24 9.47 15.79 -2.07
C ASN A 24 8.90 16.94 -2.95
N LEU A 25 7.69 17.43 -2.66
CA LEU A 25 7.10 18.58 -3.36
C LEU A 25 7.67 19.93 -2.90
N ASP A 26 8.39 19.99 -1.80
CA ASP A 26 9.00 21.24 -1.32
C ASP A 26 10.14 21.68 -2.25
N LYS A 27 10.18 22.98 -2.57
CA LYS A 27 11.21 23.53 -3.48
C LYS A 27 12.61 23.49 -2.83
N GLY A 28 13.59 23.03 -3.59
CA GLY A 28 15.01 23.05 -3.17
C GLY A 28 15.41 21.96 -2.18
N VAL A 29 14.60 20.92 -2.03
CA VAL A 29 14.93 19.77 -1.17
C VAL A 29 15.80 18.75 -1.88
N ASN A 30 16.55 18.00 -1.09
CA ASN A 30 17.27 16.84 -1.58
C ASN A 30 16.34 15.62 -1.63
N HIS A 31 15.81 15.32 -2.82
CA HIS A 31 14.92 14.19 -3.03
C HIS A 31 15.52 12.86 -2.57
N ASP A 32 16.83 12.67 -2.75
CA ASP A 32 17.52 11.43 -2.34
C ASP A 32 17.51 11.25 -0.82
N GLU A 33 17.60 12.33 -0.06
CA GLU A 33 17.50 12.28 1.40
C GLU A 33 16.12 11.84 1.86
N ILE A 34 15.06 12.43 1.28
CA ILE A 34 13.66 12.13 1.63
C ILE A 34 13.35 10.67 1.29
N THR A 35 13.74 10.23 0.09
CA THR A 35 13.55 8.85 -0.34
C THR A 35 14.29 7.87 0.59
N LYS A 36 15.52 8.19 1.00
CA LYS A 36 16.30 7.38 1.94
C LYS A 36 15.61 7.26 3.31
N ILE A 37 15.05 8.34 3.83
CA ILE A 37 14.27 8.31 5.08
C ILE A 37 13.09 7.35 4.94
N GLY A 38 12.35 7.42 3.83
CA GLY A 38 11.25 6.49 3.53
C GLY A 38 11.71 5.02 3.52
N ILE A 39 12.86 4.74 2.88
CA ILE A 39 13.45 3.39 2.83
C ILE A 39 13.84 2.90 4.23
N VAL A 40 14.44 3.73 5.06
CA VAL A 40 14.86 3.34 6.43
C VAL A 40 13.65 2.99 7.28
N ILE A 41 12.56 3.75 7.18
CA ILE A 41 11.32 3.45 7.91
C ILE A 41 10.66 2.19 7.35
N LEU A 42 10.69 1.98 6.02
CA LEU A 42 10.25 0.74 5.40
C LEU A 42 11.02 -0.48 5.92
N LEU A 43 12.35 -0.39 6.00
CA LEU A 43 13.18 -1.47 6.55
C LEU A 43 12.86 -1.76 8.03
N ALA A 44 12.63 -0.71 8.83
CA ALA A 44 12.17 -0.88 10.20
C ALA A 44 10.79 -1.58 10.26
N ALA A 45 9.85 -1.20 9.39
CA ALA A 45 8.55 -1.84 9.28
C ALA A 45 8.64 -3.33 8.87
N ILE A 46 9.56 -3.66 7.96
CA ILE A 46 9.85 -5.05 7.57
C ILE A 46 10.34 -5.86 8.77
N ILE A 47 11.28 -5.34 9.54
CA ILE A 47 11.82 -6.02 10.74
C ILE A 47 10.71 -6.21 11.78
N ILE A 48 9.94 -5.16 12.08
CA ILE A 48 8.82 -5.24 13.04
C ILE A 48 7.78 -6.25 12.55
N GLY A 49 7.41 -6.21 11.27
CA GLY A 49 6.47 -7.17 10.68
C GLY A 49 6.96 -8.61 10.78
N ALA A 50 8.26 -8.87 10.57
CA ALA A 50 8.86 -10.20 10.71
C ALA A 50 8.77 -10.71 12.15
N VAL A 51 8.96 -9.85 13.14
CA VAL A 51 8.82 -10.20 14.57
C VAL A 51 7.35 -10.49 14.94
N LEU A 52 6.40 -9.91 14.23
CA LEU A 52 4.97 -10.15 14.47
C LEU A 52 4.45 -11.46 13.86
N ILE A 53 5.16 -12.08 12.91
CA ILE A 53 4.75 -13.36 12.30
C ILE A 53 4.51 -14.47 13.33
N PRO A 54 5.44 -14.77 14.27
CA PRO A 54 5.22 -15.82 15.25
C PRO A 54 4.04 -15.52 16.20
N ILE A 55 3.75 -14.25 16.45
CA ILE A 55 2.59 -13.83 17.25
C ILE A 55 1.29 -14.10 16.47
N SER A 56 1.25 -13.83 15.16
CA SER A 56 0.09 -14.12 14.32
C SER A 56 -0.16 -15.61 14.13
N ASN A 57 0.87 -16.45 14.21
CA ASN A 57 0.74 -17.90 14.17
C ASN A 57 0.05 -18.48 15.43
N GLY A 58 0.02 -17.75 16.53
CA GLY A 58 -0.77 -18.09 17.71
C GLY A 58 -2.29 -17.99 17.50
N ILE A 59 -2.74 -17.34 16.42
CA ILE A 59 -4.15 -17.25 16.04
C ILE A 59 -4.42 -18.32 14.98
N SER A 60 -5.10 -19.40 15.37
CA SER A 60 -5.34 -20.60 14.55
C SER A 60 -5.93 -20.33 13.15
N SER A 61 -6.72 -19.26 13.00
CA SER A 61 -7.31 -18.87 11.71
C SER A 61 -6.37 -18.16 10.75
N LEU A 62 -5.19 -17.73 11.20
CA LEU A 62 -4.23 -16.91 10.42
C LEU A 62 -2.90 -17.64 10.19
N SER A 63 -2.62 -18.72 10.93
CA SER A 63 -1.33 -19.41 10.91
C SER A 63 -0.86 -19.81 9.52
N ASP A 64 -1.75 -20.38 8.69
CA ASP A 64 -1.41 -20.85 7.34
C ASP A 64 -1.25 -19.72 6.30
N LEU A 65 -1.71 -18.52 6.61
CA LEU A 65 -1.73 -17.37 5.70
C LEU A 65 -0.81 -16.23 6.15
N SER A 66 -0.25 -16.32 7.37
CA SER A 66 0.55 -15.24 7.96
C SER A 66 1.73 -14.84 7.10
N LEU A 67 2.43 -15.79 6.50
CA LEU A 67 3.57 -15.55 5.63
C LEU A 67 3.15 -14.87 4.31
N PHE A 68 2.00 -15.26 3.74
CA PHE A 68 1.46 -14.63 2.52
C PHE A 68 0.98 -13.21 2.80
N ILE A 69 0.34 -12.98 3.97
CA ILE A 69 -0.07 -11.64 4.40
C ILE A 69 1.13 -10.74 4.61
N TYR A 70 2.17 -11.25 5.26
CA TYR A 70 3.42 -10.51 5.47
C TYR A 70 4.08 -10.12 4.14
N PHE A 71 4.19 -11.07 3.20
CA PHE A 71 4.74 -10.80 1.86
C PHE A 71 3.91 -9.75 1.10
N TYR A 72 2.57 -9.83 1.22
CA TYR A 72 1.68 -8.81 0.67
C TYR A 72 1.93 -7.44 1.32
N CYS A 73 2.01 -7.35 2.64
CA CYS A 73 2.22 -6.08 3.34
C CYS A 73 3.54 -5.41 2.92
N ILE A 74 4.64 -6.18 2.84
CA ILE A 74 5.94 -5.66 2.43
C ILE A 74 5.91 -5.16 0.99
N SER A 75 5.43 -5.99 0.06
CA SER A 75 5.41 -5.63 -1.36
C SER A 75 4.51 -4.43 -1.61
N SER A 76 3.35 -4.35 -0.94
CA SER A 76 2.42 -3.23 -1.02
C SER A 76 3.03 -1.95 -0.43
N ALA A 77 3.66 -2.03 0.75
CA ALA A 77 4.33 -0.88 1.37
C ALA A 77 5.45 -0.34 0.49
N THR A 78 6.29 -1.22 -0.06
CA THR A 78 7.41 -0.85 -0.94
C THR A 78 6.90 -0.16 -2.21
N SER A 79 5.90 -0.74 -2.86
CA SER A 79 5.30 -0.18 -4.07
C SER A 79 4.70 1.20 -3.82
N GLN A 80 3.94 1.37 -2.73
CA GLN A 80 3.31 2.64 -2.38
C GLN A 80 4.34 3.73 -2.08
N ILE A 81 5.40 3.44 -1.30
CA ILE A 81 6.45 4.41 -0.98
C ILE A 81 7.16 4.87 -2.26
N PHE A 82 7.53 3.93 -3.15
CA PHE A 82 8.24 4.29 -4.37
C PHE A 82 7.35 5.00 -5.41
N LEU A 83 6.07 4.66 -5.49
CA LEU A 83 5.12 5.40 -6.32
C LEU A 83 4.88 6.81 -5.77
N CYS A 84 4.76 6.97 -4.45
CA CYS A 84 4.65 8.28 -3.82
C CYS A 84 5.92 9.12 -4.00
N ASP A 85 7.10 8.50 -4.02
CA ASP A 85 8.36 9.16 -4.36
C ASP A 85 8.36 9.69 -5.80
N LEU A 86 7.91 8.89 -6.79
CA LEU A 86 7.74 9.35 -8.18
C LEU A 86 6.79 10.55 -8.25
N ARG A 87 5.66 10.48 -7.53
CA ARG A 87 4.69 11.57 -7.51
C ARG A 87 5.27 12.82 -6.86
N GLY A 88 5.99 12.69 -5.76
CA GLY A 88 6.63 13.80 -5.06
C GLY A 88 7.77 14.45 -5.87
N LYS A 89 8.45 13.68 -6.73
CA LYS A 89 9.46 14.17 -7.71
C LYS A 89 8.83 14.76 -8.96
N GLU A 90 7.51 14.96 -8.99
CA GLU A 90 6.74 15.46 -10.15
C GLU A 90 6.84 14.57 -11.41
N LEU A 91 7.25 13.33 -11.27
CA LEU A 91 7.33 12.33 -12.34
C LEU A 91 5.94 11.70 -12.58
N LEU A 92 4.93 12.53 -12.90
CA LEU A 92 3.52 12.13 -12.94
C LEU A 92 3.21 11.09 -14.01
N VAL A 93 3.86 11.17 -15.16
CA VAL A 93 3.67 10.20 -16.25
C VAL A 93 4.15 8.82 -15.79
N GLN A 94 5.33 8.76 -15.18
CA GLN A 94 5.91 7.50 -14.67
C GLN A 94 5.07 6.93 -13.51
N TYR A 95 4.58 7.78 -12.62
CA TYR A 95 3.64 7.41 -11.57
C TYR A 95 2.36 6.79 -12.17
N SER A 96 1.78 7.42 -13.20
CA SER A 96 0.57 6.92 -13.86
C SER A 96 0.79 5.59 -14.56
N ILE A 97 1.92 5.43 -15.27
CA ILE A 97 2.32 4.17 -15.89
C ILE A 97 2.47 3.08 -14.82
N GLY A 98 3.10 3.38 -13.67
CA GLY A 98 3.23 2.44 -12.56
C GLY A 98 1.88 1.95 -12.02
N ASN A 99 0.90 2.84 -11.86
CA ASN A 99 -0.45 2.46 -11.41
C ASN A 99 -1.22 1.63 -12.43
N ILE A 100 -1.13 1.98 -13.73
CA ILE A 100 -1.74 1.19 -14.81
C ILE A 100 -1.10 -0.21 -14.85
N LEU A 101 0.23 -0.28 -14.80
CA LEU A 101 0.98 -1.53 -14.77
C LEU A 101 0.57 -2.39 -13.57
N ASN A 102 0.42 -1.77 -12.38
CA ASN A 102 -0.04 -2.47 -11.18
C ASN A 102 -1.41 -3.13 -11.39
N THR A 103 -2.37 -2.37 -11.91
CA THR A 103 -3.72 -2.87 -12.16
C THR A 103 -3.73 -4.02 -13.18
N LEU A 104 -2.99 -3.87 -14.28
CA LEU A 104 -2.89 -4.92 -15.31
C LEU A 104 -2.22 -6.19 -14.75
N LEU A 105 -1.13 -6.04 -14.00
CA LEU A 105 -0.44 -7.18 -13.39
C LEU A 105 -1.30 -7.88 -12.34
N ILE A 106 -2.02 -7.14 -11.50
CA ILE A 106 -2.96 -7.73 -10.55
C ILE A 106 -4.02 -8.55 -11.29
N ALA A 107 -4.61 -8.01 -12.36
CA ALA A 107 -5.60 -8.73 -13.16
C ALA A 107 -5.00 -9.99 -13.79
N ALA A 108 -3.84 -9.89 -14.43
CA ALA A 108 -3.16 -11.01 -15.07
C ALA A 108 -2.80 -12.11 -14.07
N PHE A 109 -2.16 -11.77 -12.94
CA PHE A 109 -1.80 -12.75 -11.92
C PHE A 109 -3.01 -13.37 -11.22
N ASN A 110 -4.10 -12.60 -11.02
CA ASN A 110 -5.35 -13.19 -10.50
C ASN A 110 -5.90 -14.24 -11.46
N ILE A 111 -5.92 -13.96 -12.77
CA ILE A 111 -6.34 -14.96 -13.78
C ILE A 111 -5.46 -16.22 -13.67
N VAL A 112 -4.14 -16.07 -13.63
CA VAL A 112 -3.21 -17.19 -13.56
C VAL A 112 -3.37 -17.98 -12.26
N PHE A 113 -3.34 -17.34 -11.11
CA PHE A 113 -3.33 -18.05 -9.82
C PHE A 113 -4.71 -18.54 -9.38
N LEU A 114 -5.80 -17.84 -9.74
CA LEU A 114 -7.16 -18.27 -9.36
C LEU A 114 -7.78 -19.22 -10.38
N LEU A 115 -7.63 -18.97 -11.69
CA LEU A 115 -8.27 -19.80 -12.72
C LEU A 115 -7.41 -21.01 -13.10
N PHE A 116 -6.09 -20.82 -13.37
CA PHE A 116 -5.24 -21.92 -13.77
C PHE A 116 -4.77 -22.77 -12.59
N PHE A 117 -4.18 -22.14 -11.58
CA PHE A 117 -3.65 -22.88 -10.41
C PHE A 117 -4.68 -23.19 -9.34
N LYS A 118 -5.83 -22.49 -9.31
CA LYS A 118 -6.93 -22.67 -8.33
C LYS A 118 -6.47 -22.58 -6.86
N TRP A 119 -5.48 -21.71 -6.57
CA TRP A 119 -4.90 -21.58 -5.24
C TRP A 119 -5.75 -20.78 -4.24
N GLY A 120 -6.98 -20.36 -4.63
CA GLY A 120 -7.90 -19.66 -3.75
C GLY A 120 -7.31 -18.41 -3.12
N ILE A 121 -7.49 -18.22 -1.81
CA ILE A 121 -7.03 -17.04 -1.07
C ILE A 121 -5.50 -16.87 -1.14
N ARG A 122 -4.73 -17.94 -1.11
CA ARG A 122 -3.26 -17.89 -1.24
C ARG A 122 -2.86 -17.34 -2.60
N GLY A 123 -3.51 -17.78 -3.67
CA GLY A 123 -3.29 -17.29 -5.03
C GLY A 123 -3.63 -15.80 -5.16
N TYR A 124 -4.72 -15.37 -4.53
CA TYR A 124 -5.12 -13.96 -4.49
C TYR A 124 -4.06 -13.08 -3.82
N LEU A 125 -3.57 -13.45 -2.63
CA LEU A 125 -2.53 -12.69 -1.92
C LEU A 125 -1.22 -12.66 -2.72
N LEU A 126 -0.84 -13.77 -3.36
CA LEU A 126 0.35 -13.84 -4.20
C LEU A 126 0.21 -12.97 -5.45
N ALA A 127 -0.95 -12.93 -6.10
CA ALA A 127 -1.19 -12.09 -7.26
C ALA A 127 -0.90 -10.62 -6.96
N TYR A 128 -1.45 -10.12 -5.87
CA TYR A 128 -1.18 -8.75 -5.42
C TYR A 128 0.28 -8.54 -5.03
N SER A 129 0.89 -9.50 -4.34
CA SER A 129 2.28 -9.40 -3.90
C SER A 129 3.24 -9.32 -5.07
N PHE A 130 3.10 -10.19 -6.07
CA PHE A 130 3.94 -10.18 -7.26
C PHE A 130 3.73 -8.93 -8.12
N ALA A 131 2.48 -8.49 -8.29
CA ALA A 131 2.19 -7.25 -9.00
C ALA A 131 2.87 -6.04 -8.33
N ASN A 132 2.69 -5.88 -7.02
CA ASN A 132 3.31 -4.82 -6.26
C ASN A 132 4.85 -4.90 -6.27
N PHE A 133 5.42 -6.11 -6.23
CA PHE A 133 6.86 -6.30 -6.30
C PHE A 133 7.42 -5.83 -7.65
N ILE A 134 6.79 -6.21 -8.77
CA ILE A 134 7.21 -5.77 -10.12
C ILE A 134 7.09 -4.26 -10.26
N VAL A 135 6.00 -3.67 -9.78
CA VAL A 135 5.81 -2.22 -9.81
C VAL A 135 6.82 -1.50 -8.92
N SER A 136 7.18 -2.07 -7.78
CA SER A 136 8.24 -1.50 -6.94
C SER A 136 9.60 -1.51 -7.63
N LEU A 137 9.93 -2.57 -8.37
CA LEU A 137 11.15 -2.62 -9.20
C LEU A 137 11.11 -1.57 -10.32
N TYR A 138 9.98 -1.43 -10.99
CA TYR A 138 9.80 -0.38 -12.00
C TYR A 138 10.03 1.00 -11.38
N ALA A 139 9.36 1.33 -10.29
CA ALA A 139 9.47 2.61 -9.62
C ALA A 139 10.88 2.86 -9.05
N PHE A 140 11.55 1.81 -8.55
CA PHE A 140 12.94 1.85 -8.09
C PHE A 140 13.91 2.28 -9.20
N VAL A 141 13.77 1.69 -10.40
CA VAL A 141 14.65 1.99 -11.54
C VAL A 141 14.34 3.37 -12.10
N VAL A 142 13.07 3.67 -12.39
CA VAL A 142 12.64 4.92 -13.03
C VAL A 142 12.82 6.12 -12.10
N GLY A 143 12.53 5.96 -10.81
CA GLY A 143 12.72 6.98 -9.77
C GLY A 143 14.17 7.17 -9.34
N LYS A 144 15.12 6.37 -9.91
CA LYS A 144 16.54 6.37 -9.57
C LYS A 144 16.79 6.24 -8.05
N VAL A 145 15.97 5.45 -7.38
CA VAL A 145 15.97 5.28 -5.93
C VAL A 145 17.35 4.77 -5.42
N TYR A 146 18.11 4.10 -6.28
CA TYR A 146 19.47 3.63 -5.94
C TYR A 146 20.45 4.77 -5.60
N HIS A 147 20.27 5.99 -6.11
CA HIS A 147 21.08 7.15 -5.71
C HIS A 147 20.85 7.54 -4.25
N SER A 148 19.64 7.34 -3.75
CA SER A 148 19.28 7.68 -2.37
C SER A 148 20.08 6.89 -1.32
N PHE A 149 20.61 5.71 -1.64
CA PHE A 149 21.44 4.93 -0.71
C PHE A 149 22.73 5.66 -0.29
N PHE A 150 23.26 6.54 -1.13
CA PHE A 150 24.50 7.29 -0.86
C PHE A 150 24.24 8.65 -0.19
N SER A 151 22.98 9.09 -0.10
CA SER A 151 22.62 10.35 0.56
C SER A 151 22.85 10.29 2.07
N LYS A 152 23.07 11.43 2.72
CA LYS A 152 23.16 11.55 4.18
C LYS A 152 21.76 11.78 4.75
N ILE A 153 21.47 11.20 5.90
CA ILE A 153 20.21 11.40 6.60
C ILE A 153 20.38 12.50 7.64
N ASN A 154 19.55 13.52 7.57
CA ASN A 154 19.39 14.51 8.61
C ASN A 154 18.34 14.03 9.63
N LYS A 155 18.76 13.80 10.87
CA LYS A 155 17.88 13.35 11.95
C LYS A 155 16.72 14.32 12.22
N SER A 156 16.96 15.63 12.06
CA SER A 156 15.90 16.63 12.22
C SER A 156 14.80 16.45 11.16
N LYS A 157 15.20 16.28 9.89
CA LYS A 157 14.26 16.05 8.77
C LYS A 157 13.50 14.74 8.93
N MET A 158 14.20 13.68 9.34
CA MET A 158 13.56 12.39 9.63
C MET A 158 12.49 12.51 10.72
N ASN A 159 12.78 13.21 11.81
CA ASN A 159 11.84 13.41 12.90
C ASN A 159 10.62 14.25 12.46
N GLU A 160 10.84 15.26 11.63
CA GLU A 160 9.76 16.08 11.04
C GLU A 160 8.83 15.22 10.17
N MET A 161 9.39 14.38 9.29
CA MET A 161 8.64 13.46 8.45
C MET A 161 7.85 12.44 9.26
N ILE A 162 8.45 11.85 10.30
CA ILE A 162 7.76 10.90 11.19
C ILE A 162 6.61 11.60 11.92
N LYS A 163 6.86 12.79 12.48
CA LYS A 163 5.83 13.56 13.18
C LYS A 163 4.64 13.87 12.27
N TYR A 164 4.90 14.28 11.03
CA TYR A 164 3.86 14.50 10.03
C TYR A 164 3.07 13.22 9.72
N SER A 165 3.76 12.12 9.47
CA SER A 165 3.16 10.83 9.12
C SER A 165 2.28 10.27 10.23
N VAL A 166 2.76 10.30 11.47
CA VAL A 166 2.02 9.78 12.63
C VAL A 166 0.69 10.49 12.83
N VAL A 167 0.64 11.81 12.57
CA VAL A 167 -0.62 12.58 12.65
C VAL A 167 -1.64 12.12 11.60
N LEU A 168 -1.20 11.52 10.49
CA LEU A 168 -2.09 11.01 9.44
C LEU A 168 -2.62 9.59 9.71
N ILE A 169 -2.04 8.84 10.65
CA ILE A 169 -2.50 7.47 10.98
C ILE A 169 -3.98 7.43 11.39
N PRO A 170 -4.49 8.30 12.28
CA PRO A 170 -5.90 8.34 12.62
C PRO A 170 -6.81 8.56 11.40
N ASN A 171 -6.38 9.42 10.47
CA ASN A 171 -7.12 9.66 9.23
C ASN A 171 -7.21 8.40 8.37
N SER A 172 -6.10 7.69 8.16
CA SER A 172 -6.06 6.42 7.42
C SER A 172 -6.93 5.35 8.08
N PHE A 173 -6.94 5.31 9.43
CA PHE A 173 -7.78 4.39 10.20
C PHE A 173 -9.27 4.71 10.04
N MET A 174 -9.66 5.99 10.08
CA MET A 174 -11.04 6.42 9.86
C MET A 174 -11.51 6.11 8.43
N TRP A 175 -10.67 6.34 7.43
CA TRP A 175 -10.96 5.95 6.05
C TRP A 175 -11.17 4.44 5.92
N TRP A 176 -10.36 3.64 6.60
CA TRP A 176 -10.52 2.19 6.61
C TRP A 176 -11.83 1.77 7.27
N ILE A 177 -12.19 2.36 8.42
CA ILE A 177 -13.47 2.11 9.08
C ILE A 177 -14.62 2.43 8.13
N MET A 178 -14.63 3.60 7.52
CA MET A 178 -15.68 4.03 6.60
C MET A 178 -15.87 3.05 5.44
N ASN A 179 -14.78 2.54 4.86
CA ASN A 179 -14.87 1.63 3.72
C ASN A 179 -15.15 0.17 4.11
N SER A 180 -14.87 -0.22 5.36
CA SER A 180 -14.96 -1.62 5.78
C SER A 180 -16.13 -1.91 6.71
N SER A 181 -16.67 -0.90 7.39
CA SER A 181 -17.73 -1.08 8.38
C SER A 181 -19.00 -1.69 7.78
N ASP A 182 -19.42 -1.22 6.61
CA ASP A 182 -20.62 -1.71 5.94
C ASP A 182 -20.50 -3.21 5.63
N HIS A 183 -19.36 -3.63 5.08
CA HIS A 183 -19.10 -5.03 4.79
C HIS A 183 -19.07 -5.91 6.05
N LEU A 184 -18.52 -5.39 7.14
CA LEU A 184 -18.48 -6.09 8.41
C LEU A 184 -19.88 -6.21 9.03
N MET A 185 -20.66 -5.13 8.99
CA MET A 185 -22.04 -5.12 9.48
C MET A 185 -22.94 -6.06 8.69
N VAL A 186 -22.92 -6.00 7.36
CA VAL A 186 -23.70 -6.90 6.51
C VAL A 186 -23.31 -8.36 6.75
N THR A 187 -22.00 -8.64 6.88
CA THR A 187 -21.55 -10.01 7.15
C THR A 187 -22.01 -10.52 8.50
N SER A 188 -21.96 -9.68 9.54
CA SER A 188 -22.31 -10.09 10.91
C SER A 188 -23.83 -10.19 11.16
N MET A 189 -24.63 -9.32 10.50
CA MET A 189 -26.07 -9.24 10.73
C MET A 189 -26.89 -10.09 9.76
N VAL A 190 -26.47 -10.19 8.51
CA VAL A 190 -27.24 -10.83 7.43
C VAL A 190 -26.56 -12.09 6.90
N GLY A 191 -25.22 -12.15 6.97
CA GLY A 191 -24.43 -13.30 6.57
C GLY A 191 -23.55 -13.05 5.34
N VAL A 192 -22.64 -14.01 5.11
CA VAL A 192 -21.59 -13.94 4.07
C VAL A 192 -22.19 -13.87 2.65
N ALA A 193 -23.26 -14.60 2.38
CA ALA A 193 -23.91 -14.60 1.06
C ALA A 193 -24.50 -13.22 0.71
N ALA A 194 -25.16 -12.57 1.68
CA ALA A 194 -25.69 -11.22 1.51
C ALA A 194 -24.57 -10.19 1.29
N ASN A 195 -23.44 -10.32 1.98
CA ASN A 195 -22.28 -9.47 1.75
C ASN A 195 -21.70 -9.66 0.34
N GLY A 196 -21.77 -10.86 -0.24
CA GLY A 196 -21.38 -11.10 -1.63
C GLY A 196 -22.24 -10.30 -2.62
N ILE A 197 -23.55 -10.25 -2.44
CA ILE A 197 -24.48 -9.46 -3.26
C ILE A 197 -24.22 -7.95 -3.05
N TYR A 198 -24.05 -7.52 -1.80
CA TYR A 198 -23.71 -6.15 -1.45
C TYR A 198 -22.42 -5.68 -2.12
N ALA A 199 -21.37 -6.52 -2.11
CA ALA A 199 -20.09 -6.20 -2.74
C ALA A 199 -20.22 -5.99 -4.27
N ILE A 200 -21.11 -6.72 -4.95
CA ILE A 200 -21.38 -6.51 -6.37
C ILE A 200 -22.13 -5.19 -6.59
N SER A 201 -23.15 -4.90 -5.79
CA SER A 201 -23.92 -3.66 -5.86
C SER A 201 -23.06 -2.43 -5.60
N TYR A 202 -22.06 -2.55 -4.71
CA TYR A 202 -21.12 -1.47 -4.36
C TYR A 202 -20.15 -1.12 -5.49
N LYS A 203 -20.01 -1.96 -6.52
CA LYS A 203 -19.13 -1.67 -7.67
C LYS A 203 -19.58 -0.46 -8.48
N LEU A 204 -20.88 -0.20 -8.60
CA LEU A 204 -21.39 0.96 -9.33
C LEU A 204 -21.00 2.30 -8.67
N PRO A 205 -21.26 2.52 -7.36
CA PRO A 205 -20.77 3.70 -6.65
C PRO A 205 -19.23 3.83 -6.70
N THR A 206 -18.50 2.72 -6.67
CA THR A 206 -17.02 2.72 -6.74
C THR A 206 -16.50 3.28 -8.06
N LEU A 207 -17.19 3.05 -9.17
CA LEU A 207 -16.82 3.65 -10.46
C LEU A 207 -16.91 5.18 -10.39
N ILE A 208 -18.00 5.73 -9.83
CA ILE A 208 -18.16 7.18 -9.64
C ILE A 208 -17.07 7.74 -8.74
N SER A 209 -16.78 7.06 -7.63
CA SER A 209 -15.72 7.44 -6.70
C SER A 209 -14.34 7.45 -7.37
N THR A 210 -14.10 6.55 -8.32
CA THR A 210 -12.85 6.51 -9.09
C THR A 210 -12.69 7.76 -9.95
N PHE A 211 -13.74 8.17 -10.67
CA PHE A 211 -13.71 9.41 -11.45
C PHE A 211 -13.49 10.64 -10.56
N THR A 212 -14.20 10.73 -9.44
CA THR A 212 -14.00 11.81 -8.46
C THR A 212 -12.59 11.80 -7.89
N GLY A 213 -12.03 10.62 -7.62
CA GLY A 213 -10.66 10.45 -7.15
C GLY A 213 -9.62 10.95 -8.14
N ILE A 214 -9.77 10.65 -9.43
CA ILE A 214 -8.89 11.14 -10.50
C ILE A 214 -8.95 12.68 -10.57
N PHE A 215 -10.16 13.24 -10.52
CA PHE A 215 -10.35 14.70 -10.52
C PHE A 215 -9.67 15.34 -9.30
N ASN A 216 -9.90 14.81 -8.10
CA ASN A 216 -9.29 15.33 -6.87
C ASN A 216 -7.76 15.22 -6.88
N GLN A 217 -7.21 14.15 -7.44
CA GLN A 217 -5.76 14.01 -7.61
C GLN A 217 -5.17 15.08 -8.54
N ALA A 218 -5.85 15.41 -9.62
CA ALA A 218 -5.44 16.48 -10.52
C ALA A 218 -5.59 17.86 -9.89
N TRP A 219 -6.65 18.08 -9.10
CA TRP A 219 -6.94 19.35 -8.45
C TRP A 219 -6.02 19.63 -7.24
N SER A 220 -5.48 18.62 -6.60
CA SER A 220 -4.61 18.75 -5.42
C SER A 220 -3.15 19.13 -5.73
N TYR A 221 -2.86 19.45 -6.99
CA TYR A 221 -1.62 20.05 -7.48
C TYR A 221 -1.78 21.56 -7.67
#